data_5d1b38f18759e411164c949155712c07
#
_entry.id   5d1b38f18759e411164c949155712c07
#
_cell.length_a   1.000
_cell.length_b   1.000
_cell.length_c   1.000
_cell.angle_alpha   90.00
_cell.angle_beta   90.00
_cell.angle_gamma   90.00
#
_symmetry.space_group_name_H-M   'P 1'
#
loop_
_entity.id
_entity.type
_entity.pdbx_description
1 polymer ?
#
loop_
_entity_poly.entity_id
_entity_poly.type
_entity_poly.pdbx_seq_one_letter_code
_entity_poly.pdbx_strand_id
1 'polypeptide(L)'
;MCRERRSDRTCMRHPVTMLSLATATPPHILDQAVALEISRDVLGESFGDFERMASVFETAGIQTRQLACPPDWYRTPRDFTEKTAAYLAAADDLFVEVAGKALAAAGLAAADVDTIVTVTTTGIATPSLEARAMRRMDFRQNVARVPVFGLGCAGGVTGLGLAAKLAGATPGSIVLFVTIELCSLTLRTRGTGKADIISTALFGDGAGACILKVGDEGFAEVSASAEKTWPDTLDIMGWEIEPGGFGVVLNRAIPAFARRNMRAAMDEMLGPQNLRVEAVDRFICHPGGAKVVDALELALSLHQGSLDHERATLRDHGNMSAPTALFVLDRVRADALPPVSVLTALGPGFTASTVTLKRAA
;
A
#
# COMPACT_ATOMS: atom_id res chain seq x y z
N MET A 1 39.57 21.33 -1.46
CA MET A 1 38.96 22.58 -1.94
C MET A 1 38.27 22.26 -3.26
N CYS A 2 37.02 22.19 -3.26
CA CYS A 2 36.03 22.56 -4.28
C CYS A 2 34.67 21.98 -3.87
N ARG A 3 33.99 22.69 -2.96
CA ARG A 3 32.54 22.58 -2.78
C ARG A 3 31.91 23.61 -3.71
N GLU A 4 31.76 23.25 -4.99
CA GLU A 4 30.96 24.05 -5.89
C GLU A 4 29.50 23.72 -5.78
N ARG A 5 28.75 24.73 -5.54
CA ARG A 5 27.33 24.91 -5.39
C ARG A 5 26.54 24.16 -6.46
N ARG A 6 25.66 23.28 -5.97
CA ARG A 6 24.51 22.79 -6.74
C ARG A 6 23.44 23.90 -6.77
N SER A 7 23.70 24.99 -7.46
CA SER A 7 22.69 25.98 -7.81
C SER A 7 22.57 26.03 -9.33
N ASP A 8 21.34 26.09 -9.81
CA ASP A 8 20.89 26.22 -11.19
C ASP A 8 20.90 24.94 -12.04
N ARG A 9 20.03 23.99 -11.69
CA ARG A 9 19.31 23.24 -12.69
C ARG A 9 17.81 23.53 -12.56
N THR A 10 17.39 24.70 -12.98
CA THR A 10 16.04 24.98 -13.50
C THR A 10 15.90 24.26 -14.85
N CYS A 11 16.05 22.95 -14.84
CA CYS A 11 15.46 22.12 -15.88
C CYS A 11 13.95 22.29 -15.66
N MET A 12 13.22 22.86 -16.59
CA MET A 12 11.77 22.83 -16.60
C MET A 12 11.39 21.35 -16.56
N ARG A 13 11.15 20.83 -15.37
CA ARG A 13 10.64 19.48 -15.21
C ARG A 13 9.22 19.53 -15.71
N HIS A 14 8.97 18.91 -16.85
CA HIS A 14 7.61 18.68 -17.27
C HIS A 14 6.89 17.92 -16.14
N PRO A 15 5.68 18.32 -15.74
CA PRO A 15 4.94 17.65 -14.68
C PRO A 15 4.73 16.18 -15.03
N VAL A 16 4.80 15.32 -14.04
CA VAL A 16 4.39 13.93 -14.17
C VAL A 16 2.98 13.83 -13.64
N THR A 17 2.05 13.37 -14.45
CA THR A 17 0.65 13.27 -14.08
C THR A 17 0.17 11.83 -14.00
N MET A 18 -0.80 11.60 -13.13
CA MET A 18 -1.57 10.37 -13.05
C MET A 18 -2.73 10.45 -14.04
N LEU A 19 -2.66 9.66 -15.11
CA LEU A 19 -3.73 9.58 -16.12
C LEU A 19 -4.93 8.79 -15.59
N SER A 20 -4.64 7.75 -14.81
CA SER A 20 -5.66 6.87 -14.25
C SER A 20 -5.22 6.27 -12.92
N LEU A 21 -6.22 5.81 -12.17
CA LEU A 21 -6.08 5.00 -10.97
C LEU A 21 -7.17 3.94 -11.01
N ALA A 22 -6.84 2.71 -10.69
CA ALA A 22 -7.77 1.61 -10.55
C ALA A 22 -7.46 0.77 -9.33
N THR A 23 -8.48 0.14 -8.77
CA THR A 23 -8.38 -0.78 -7.65
C THR A 23 -9.09 -2.10 -7.98
N ALA A 24 -8.62 -3.18 -7.38
CA ALA A 24 -9.22 -4.50 -7.49
C ALA A 24 -9.05 -5.29 -6.19
N THR A 25 -9.97 -6.22 -5.95
CA THR A 25 -9.93 -7.11 -4.79
C THR A 25 -10.17 -8.55 -5.24
N PRO A 26 -9.62 -9.55 -4.51
CA PRO A 26 -10.00 -10.93 -4.74
C PRO A 26 -11.51 -11.16 -4.51
N PRO A 27 -12.08 -12.25 -5.05
CA PRO A 27 -13.54 -12.43 -5.08
C PRO A 27 -14.17 -12.89 -3.75
N HIS A 28 -13.38 -13.36 -2.77
CA HIS A 28 -13.91 -13.96 -1.56
C HIS A 28 -14.06 -12.91 -0.45
N ILE A 29 -15.30 -12.68 -0.02
CA ILE A 29 -15.60 -11.72 1.05
C ILE A 29 -15.63 -12.46 2.39
N LEU A 30 -15.05 -11.83 3.42
CA LEU A 30 -15.04 -12.30 4.79
C LEU A 30 -15.59 -11.22 5.73
N ASP A 31 -16.70 -11.53 6.40
CA ASP A 31 -17.22 -10.69 7.48
C ASP A 31 -16.34 -10.80 8.73
N GLN A 32 -16.22 -9.71 9.49
CA GLN A 32 -15.37 -9.67 10.68
C GLN A 32 -15.80 -10.66 11.76
N ALA A 33 -17.11 -10.93 11.89
CA ALA A 33 -17.62 -11.93 12.82
C ALA A 33 -17.18 -13.35 12.43
N VAL A 34 -17.22 -13.67 11.13
CA VAL A 34 -16.74 -14.96 10.59
C VAL A 34 -15.22 -15.06 10.72
N ALA A 35 -14.49 -13.94 10.54
CA ALA A 35 -13.03 -13.89 10.77
C ALA A 35 -12.68 -14.26 12.22
N LEU A 36 -13.43 -13.74 13.19
CA LEU A 36 -13.26 -14.11 14.61
C LEU A 36 -13.53 -15.59 14.85
N GLU A 37 -14.60 -16.16 14.28
CA GLU A 37 -14.93 -17.58 14.40
C GLU A 37 -13.81 -18.47 13.86
N ILE A 38 -13.37 -18.24 12.60
CA ILE A 38 -12.25 -18.98 11.99
C ILE A 38 -10.98 -18.84 12.82
N SER A 39 -10.69 -17.64 13.31
CA SER A 39 -9.50 -17.39 14.12
C SER A 39 -9.55 -18.15 15.44
N ARG A 40 -10.72 -18.25 16.06
CA ARG A 40 -10.92 -19.04 17.29
C ARG A 40 -10.66 -20.53 17.04
N ASP A 41 -11.18 -21.07 15.94
CA ASP A 41 -10.99 -22.47 15.58
C ASP A 41 -9.51 -22.78 15.28
N VAL A 42 -8.82 -21.89 14.59
CA VAL A 42 -7.46 -22.14 14.08
C VAL A 42 -6.38 -21.76 15.08
N LEU A 43 -6.57 -20.69 15.85
CA LEU A 43 -5.56 -20.13 16.75
C LEU A 43 -5.87 -20.39 18.23
N GLY A 44 -7.13 -20.68 18.58
CA GLY A 44 -7.59 -20.80 19.96
C GLY A 44 -6.86 -21.88 20.75
N GLU A 45 -6.59 -23.05 20.14
CA GLU A 45 -5.84 -24.14 20.79
C GLU A 45 -4.36 -23.81 20.97
N SER A 46 -3.74 -23.07 20.02
CA SER A 46 -2.32 -22.75 20.02
C SER A 46 -1.98 -21.51 20.85
N PHE A 47 -2.98 -20.69 21.20
CA PHE A 47 -2.81 -19.47 21.99
C PHE A 47 -3.80 -19.42 23.15
N GLY A 48 -3.37 -19.85 24.35
CA GLY A 48 -4.22 -20.00 25.53
C GLY A 48 -4.95 -18.73 26.02
N ASP A 49 -4.53 -17.54 25.58
CA ASP A 49 -5.15 -16.24 25.90
C ASP A 49 -6.03 -15.69 24.74
N PHE A 50 -6.45 -16.50 23.77
CA PHE A 50 -7.17 -16.05 22.58
C PHE A 50 -8.42 -15.20 22.93
N GLU A 51 -9.28 -15.69 23.83
CA GLU A 51 -10.50 -14.99 24.21
C GLU A 51 -10.25 -13.61 24.82
N ARG A 52 -9.14 -13.45 25.51
CA ARG A 52 -8.69 -12.15 26.02
C ARG A 52 -8.31 -11.16 24.91
N MET A 53 -7.86 -11.68 23.76
CA MET A 53 -7.49 -10.90 22.58
C MET A 53 -8.65 -10.73 21.58
N ALA A 54 -9.72 -11.52 21.69
CA ALA A 54 -10.84 -11.54 20.74
C ALA A 54 -11.49 -10.14 20.54
N SER A 55 -11.47 -9.29 21.57
CA SER A 55 -11.96 -7.90 21.48
C SER A 55 -11.24 -7.04 20.42
N VAL A 56 -10.06 -7.48 19.91
CA VAL A 56 -9.39 -6.75 18.82
C VAL A 56 -10.21 -6.80 17.53
N PHE A 57 -10.96 -7.87 17.29
CA PHE A 57 -11.83 -7.97 16.10
C PHE A 57 -12.96 -6.94 16.13
N GLU A 58 -13.49 -6.61 17.30
CA GLU A 58 -14.53 -5.59 17.47
C GLU A 58 -13.96 -4.17 17.34
N THR A 59 -12.75 -3.95 17.88
CA THR A 59 -12.13 -2.61 17.97
C THR A 59 -11.24 -2.27 16.76
N ALA A 60 -11.06 -3.20 15.81
CA ALA A 60 -10.26 -2.98 14.61
C ALA A 60 -10.84 -1.94 13.64
N GLY A 61 -12.16 -1.67 13.73
CA GLY A 61 -12.85 -0.76 12.82
C GLY A 61 -13.15 -1.38 11.46
N ILE A 62 -13.14 -2.72 11.36
CA ILE A 62 -13.34 -3.48 10.13
C ILE A 62 -14.69 -4.19 10.19
N GLN A 63 -15.45 -4.17 9.10
CA GLN A 63 -16.68 -4.92 8.92
C GLN A 63 -16.49 -6.10 7.98
N THR A 64 -15.85 -5.84 6.84
CA THR A 64 -15.59 -6.84 5.80
C THR A 64 -14.16 -6.71 5.29
N ARG A 65 -13.69 -7.76 4.63
CA ARG A 65 -12.46 -7.75 3.85
C ARG A 65 -12.55 -8.78 2.72
N GLN A 66 -11.62 -8.69 1.77
CA GLN A 66 -11.52 -9.63 0.67
C GLN A 66 -10.31 -10.53 0.88
N LEU A 67 -10.42 -11.78 0.42
CA LEU A 67 -9.41 -12.82 0.60
C LEU A 67 -9.06 -13.48 -0.73
N ALA A 68 -7.79 -13.88 -0.87
CA ALA A 68 -7.28 -14.62 -2.03
C ALA A 68 -7.93 -16.01 -2.20
N CYS A 69 -8.26 -16.66 -1.09
CA CYS A 69 -8.89 -17.99 -1.06
C CYS A 69 -10.25 -17.95 -0.35
N PRO A 70 -11.13 -18.95 -0.59
CA PRO A 70 -12.38 -19.08 0.16
C PRO A 70 -12.11 -19.15 1.68
N PRO A 71 -13.01 -18.63 2.55
CA PRO A 71 -12.82 -18.65 4.01
C PRO A 71 -12.47 -20.01 4.59
N ASP A 72 -13.08 -21.08 4.11
CA ASP A 72 -12.80 -22.45 4.60
C ASP A 72 -11.38 -22.93 4.30
N TRP A 73 -10.71 -22.37 3.29
CA TRP A 73 -9.31 -22.69 2.98
C TRP A 73 -8.38 -22.39 4.16
N TYR A 74 -8.69 -21.35 4.94
CA TYR A 74 -7.88 -20.88 6.07
C TYR A 74 -8.09 -21.70 7.35
N ARG A 75 -9.12 -22.56 7.41
CA ARG A 75 -9.36 -23.46 8.56
C ARG A 75 -8.33 -24.60 8.65
N THR A 76 -7.66 -24.91 7.54
CA THR A 76 -6.65 -25.98 7.48
C THR A 76 -5.25 -25.38 7.42
N PRO A 77 -4.31 -25.83 8.28
CA PRO A 77 -2.91 -25.40 8.18
C PRO A 77 -2.34 -25.65 6.78
N ARG A 78 -1.67 -24.63 6.22
CA ARG A 78 -1.03 -24.68 4.90
C ARG A 78 0.46 -24.46 5.05
N ASP A 79 1.23 -25.19 4.25
CA ASP A 79 2.68 -24.96 4.16
C ASP A 79 3.00 -23.77 3.26
N PHE A 80 4.29 -23.39 3.22
CA PHE A 80 4.73 -22.23 2.44
C PHE A 80 4.59 -22.47 0.92
N THR A 81 4.66 -23.72 0.46
CA THR A 81 4.49 -24.08 -0.95
C THR A 81 3.04 -23.88 -1.39
N GLU A 82 2.09 -24.36 -0.59
CA GLU A 82 0.65 -24.19 -0.85
C GLU A 82 0.26 -22.70 -0.84
N LYS A 83 0.75 -21.93 0.14
CA LYS A 83 0.54 -20.49 0.22
C LYS A 83 1.13 -19.75 -0.98
N THR A 84 2.34 -20.13 -1.42
CA THR A 84 2.99 -19.55 -2.60
C THR A 84 2.20 -19.87 -3.87
N ALA A 85 1.68 -21.09 -4.02
CA ALA A 85 0.85 -21.46 -5.16
C ALA A 85 -0.45 -20.62 -5.19
N ALA A 86 -1.13 -20.45 -4.04
CA ALA A 86 -2.32 -19.60 -3.91
C ALA A 86 -1.99 -18.13 -4.21
N TYR A 87 -0.86 -17.62 -3.70
CA TYR A 87 -0.38 -16.28 -3.99
C TYR A 87 -0.19 -16.04 -5.50
N LEU A 88 0.54 -16.93 -6.17
CA LEU A 88 0.82 -16.76 -7.60
C LEU A 88 -0.47 -16.78 -8.44
N ALA A 89 -1.42 -17.68 -8.12
CA ALA A 89 -2.68 -17.75 -8.84
C ALA A 89 -3.50 -16.46 -8.67
N ALA A 90 -3.72 -16.02 -7.43
CA ALA A 90 -4.52 -14.83 -7.15
C ALA A 90 -3.83 -13.52 -7.59
N ALA A 91 -2.50 -13.43 -7.43
CA ALA A 91 -1.75 -12.25 -7.85
C ALA A 91 -1.69 -12.09 -9.37
N ASP A 92 -1.58 -13.19 -10.14
CA ASP A 92 -1.64 -13.17 -11.59
C ASP A 92 -3.01 -12.64 -12.09
N ASP A 93 -4.12 -13.07 -11.47
CA ASP A 93 -5.46 -12.61 -11.81
C ASP A 93 -5.68 -11.14 -11.46
N LEU A 94 -5.31 -10.75 -10.24
CA LEU A 94 -5.41 -9.36 -9.79
C LEU A 94 -4.54 -8.41 -10.61
N PHE A 95 -3.34 -8.84 -11.02
CA PHE A 95 -2.47 -8.03 -11.86
C PHE A 95 -3.18 -7.69 -13.18
N VAL A 96 -3.68 -8.72 -13.87
CA VAL A 96 -4.37 -8.54 -15.16
C VAL A 96 -5.60 -7.65 -15.00
N GLU A 97 -6.38 -7.88 -13.96
CA GLU A 97 -7.59 -7.11 -13.69
C GLU A 97 -7.29 -5.64 -13.42
N VAL A 98 -6.40 -5.33 -12.46
CA VAL A 98 -6.15 -3.96 -12.02
C VAL A 98 -5.38 -3.17 -13.07
N ALA A 99 -4.38 -3.79 -13.73
CA ALA A 99 -3.65 -3.16 -14.83
C ALA A 99 -4.57 -2.91 -16.03
N GLY A 100 -5.42 -3.87 -16.39
CA GLY A 100 -6.41 -3.71 -17.46
C GLY A 100 -7.40 -2.58 -17.19
N LYS A 101 -7.92 -2.46 -15.96
CA LYS A 101 -8.77 -1.35 -15.54
C LYS A 101 -8.05 0.01 -15.64
N ALA A 102 -6.81 0.08 -15.18
CA ALA A 102 -6.03 1.32 -15.22
C ALA A 102 -5.72 1.75 -16.66
N LEU A 103 -5.32 0.81 -17.52
CA LEU A 103 -5.08 1.06 -18.95
C LEU A 103 -6.35 1.52 -19.65
N ALA A 104 -7.47 0.82 -19.48
CA ALA A 104 -8.74 1.19 -20.06
C ALA A 104 -9.21 2.59 -19.64
N ALA A 105 -9.04 2.93 -18.35
CA ALA A 105 -9.39 4.27 -17.84
C ALA A 105 -8.49 5.38 -18.39
N ALA A 106 -7.26 5.05 -18.81
CA ALA A 106 -6.33 5.97 -19.48
C ALA A 106 -6.51 6.00 -21.02
N GLY A 107 -7.35 5.14 -21.60
CA GLY A 107 -7.48 5.01 -23.05
C GLY A 107 -6.26 4.40 -23.74
N LEU A 108 -5.49 3.56 -23.02
CA LEU A 108 -4.24 2.98 -23.47
C LEU A 108 -4.33 1.46 -23.60
N ALA A 109 -3.51 0.90 -24.48
CA ALA A 109 -3.27 -0.54 -24.59
C ALA A 109 -2.02 -0.95 -23.78
N ALA A 110 -1.90 -2.22 -23.43
CA ALA A 110 -0.71 -2.75 -22.78
C ALA A 110 0.57 -2.53 -23.61
N ALA A 111 0.46 -2.57 -24.94
CA ALA A 111 1.55 -2.28 -25.86
C ALA A 111 2.09 -0.84 -25.78
N ASP A 112 1.35 0.11 -25.22
CA ASP A 112 1.79 1.50 -25.06
C ASP A 112 2.71 1.68 -23.84
N VAL A 113 2.73 0.71 -22.91
CA VAL A 113 3.51 0.80 -21.67
C VAL A 113 5.00 0.62 -21.93
N ASP A 114 5.81 1.55 -21.45
CA ASP A 114 7.26 1.52 -21.55
C ASP A 114 7.93 0.88 -20.33
N THR A 115 7.37 1.10 -19.15
CA THR A 115 7.91 0.57 -17.89
C THR A 115 6.78 0.11 -16.98
N ILE A 116 6.97 -1.05 -16.36
CA ILE A 116 6.08 -1.59 -15.32
C ILE A 116 6.84 -1.57 -14.00
N VAL A 117 6.30 -0.89 -13.00
CA VAL A 117 6.78 -0.93 -11.61
C VAL A 117 5.78 -1.77 -10.81
N THR A 118 6.25 -2.88 -10.24
CA THR A 118 5.39 -3.78 -9.44
C THR A 118 5.88 -3.85 -8.02
N VAL A 119 5.01 -3.53 -7.06
CA VAL A 119 5.31 -3.61 -5.62
C VAL A 119 4.49 -4.70 -4.97
N THR A 120 5.14 -5.58 -4.23
CA THR A 120 4.51 -6.60 -3.38
C THR A 120 5.46 -6.97 -2.24
N THR A 121 4.90 -7.41 -1.11
CA THR A 121 5.67 -7.84 0.08
C THR A 121 5.12 -9.15 0.66
N THR A 122 3.93 -9.57 0.25
CA THR A 122 3.22 -10.72 0.81
C THR A 122 3.45 -12.03 0.08
N GLY A 123 4.26 -12.03 -0.97
CA GLY A 123 4.65 -13.23 -1.71
C GLY A 123 5.88 -13.02 -2.57
N ILE A 124 6.50 -14.12 -2.96
CA ILE A 124 7.73 -14.15 -3.79
C ILE A 124 7.41 -14.83 -5.12
N ALA A 125 7.79 -14.19 -6.21
CA ALA A 125 7.64 -14.71 -7.57
C ALA A 125 8.93 -14.59 -8.38
N THR A 126 9.39 -15.70 -8.92
CA THR A 126 10.45 -15.74 -9.94
C THR A 126 10.05 -16.75 -11.01
N PRO A 127 9.72 -16.31 -12.25
CA PRO A 127 9.70 -14.93 -12.76
C PRO A 127 8.74 -14.00 -12.01
N SER A 128 9.05 -12.69 -12.04
CA SER A 128 8.25 -11.65 -11.36
C SER A 128 6.83 -11.52 -11.91
N LEU A 129 5.92 -10.89 -11.16
CA LEU A 129 4.49 -10.82 -11.51
C LEU A 129 4.27 -10.17 -12.87
N GLU A 130 4.96 -9.06 -13.19
CA GLU A 130 4.85 -8.40 -14.49
C GLU A 130 5.38 -9.29 -15.65
N ALA A 131 6.41 -10.12 -15.39
CA ALA A 131 6.86 -11.09 -16.39
C ALA A 131 5.82 -12.20 -16.64
N ARG A 132 5.10 -12.59 -15.59
CA ARG A 132 4.02 -13.57 -15.67
C ARG A 132 2.81 -12.98 -16.38
N ALA A 133 2.48 -11.71 -16.11
CA ALA A 133 1.38 -10.99 -16.75
C ALA A 133 1.58 -10.82 -18.26
N MET A 134 2.82 -10.75 -18.78
CA MET A 134 3.12 -10.71 -20.22
C MET A 134 2.56 -11.92 -21.00
N ARG A 135 2.20 -13.00 -20.33
CA ARG A 135 1.55 -14.17 -20.97
C ARG A 135 0.05 -13.95 -21.23
N ARG A 136 -0.55 -12.97 -20.59
CA ARG A 136 -2.00 -12.70 -20.58
C ARG A 136 -2.34 -11.29 -21.07
N MET A 137 -1.36 -10.41 -21.17
CA MET A 137 -1.48 -9.03 -21.60
C MET A 137 -0.44 -8.75 -22.70
N ASP A 138 -0.86 -8.03 -23.73
CA ASP A 138 -0.02 -7.76 -24.91
C ASP A 138 1.00 -6.64 -24.66
N PHE A 139 1.78 -6.74 -23.58
CA PHE A 139 2.94 -5.88 -23.36
C PHE A 139 4.01 -6.12 -24.41
N ARG A 140 4.73 -5.07 -24.80
CA ARG A 140 5.87 -5.20 -25.71
C ARG A 140 6.96 -6.09 -25.09
N GLN A 141 7.67 -6.85 -25.91
CA GLN A 141 8.75 -7.74 -25.44
C GLN A 141 9.90 -6.99 -24.77
N ASN A 142 10.10 -5.72 -25.10
CA ASN A 142 11.12 -4.83 -24.56
C ASN A 142 10.62 -3.90 -23.46
N VAL A 143 9.42 -4.12 -22.89
CA VAL A 143 8.93 -3.35 -21.75
C VAL A 143 9.90 -3.48 -20.57
N ALA A 144 10.28 -2.35 -19.98
CA ALA A 144 11.14 -2.36 -18.79
C ALA A 144 10.34 -2.83 -17.57
N ARG A 145 10.97 -3.62 -16.71
CA ARG A 145 10.35 -4.23 -15.54
C ARG A 145 11.12 -3.88 -14.28
N VAL A 146 10.41 -3.39 -13.27
CA VAL A 146 10.97 -2.95 -11.98
C VAL A 146 10.17 -3.62 -10.84
N PRO A 147 10.48 -4.89 -10.51
CA PRO A 147 9.90 -5.56 -9.35
C PRO A 147 10.53 -4.98 -8.07
N VAL A 148 9.69 -4.63 -7.11
CA VAL A 148 10.07 -4.05 -5.81
C VAL A 148 9.48 -4.89 -4.70
N PHE A 149 10.31 -5.31 -3.77
CA PHE A 149 9.94 -6.10 -2.60
C PHE A 149 10.42 -5.46 -1.31
N GLY A 150 9.71 -5.68 -0.20
CA GLY A 150 10.19 -5.33 1.15
C GLY A 150 9.75 -3.96 1.67
N LEU A 151 8.87 -3.23 0.96
CA LEU A 151 8.38 -1.91 1.38
C LEU A 151 7.14 -1.97 2.29
N GLY A 152 6.45 -3.13 2.36
CA GLY A 152 5.23 -3.31 3.15
C GLY A 152 4.20 -2.20 2.91
N CYS A 153 3.57 -1.74 3.97
CA CYS A 153 2.52 -0.71 3.89
C CYS A 153 2.95 0.61 3.24
N ALA A 154 4.25 0.96 3.26
CA ALA A 154 4.75 2.14 2.56
C ALA A 154 4.83 1.94 1.04
N GLY A 155 4.77 0.68 0.56
CA GLY A 155 5.02 0.32 -0.83
C GLY A 155 4.12 1.01 -1.85
N GLY A 156 2.85 1.28 -1.51
CA GLY A 156 1.94 2.01 -2.40
C GLY A 156 2.38 3.46 -2.65
N VAL A 157 2.87 4.11 -1.61
CA VAL A 157 3.33 5.52 -1.67
C VAL A 157 4.73 5.62 -2.25
N THR A 158 5.68 4.82 -1.73
CA THR A 158 7.05 4.76 -2.23
C THR A 158 7.10 4.34 -3.70
N GLY A 159 6.34 3.28 -4.06
CA GLY A 159 6.27 2.78 -5.43
C GLY A 159 5.68 3.79 -6.41
N LEU A 160 4.64 4.52 -6.01
CA LEU A 160 4.08 5.62 -6.81
C LEU A 160 5.13 6.72 -7.04
N GLY A 161 5.86 7.11 -5.98
CA GLY A 161 6.95 8.08 -6.08
C GLY A 161 8.11 7.61 -6.99
N LEU A 162 8.46 6.31 -6.94
CA LEU A 162 9.44 5.70 -7.82
C LEU A 162 8.97 5.71 -9.28
N ALA A 163 7.72 5.29 -9.53
CA ALA A 163 7.12 5.28 -10.86
C ALA A 163 7.09 6.69 -11.48
N ALA A 164 6.75 7.71 -10.67
CA ALA A 164 6.78 9.11 -11.12
C ALA A 164 8.21 9.59 -11.47
N LYS A 165 9.22 9.20 -10.67
CA LYS A 165 10.63 9.52 -10.98
C LYS A 165 11.07 8.87 -12.29
N LEU A 166 10.67 7.62 -12.57
CA LEU A 166 10.99 6.92 -13.82
C LEU A 166 10.29 7.56 -15.01
N ALA A 167 9.01 7.93 -14.89
CA ALA A 167 8.30 8.67 -15.93
C ALA A 167 8.97 10.00 -16.22
N GLY A 168 9.34 10.78 -15.19
CA GLY A 168 10.02 12.07 -15.33
C GLY A 168 11.45 11.98 -15.92
N ALA A 169 12.12 10.84 -15.75
CA ALA A 169 13.44 10.60 -16.32
C ALA A 169 13.42 10.36 -17.84
N THR A 170 12.30 9.93 -18.40
CA THR A 170 12.14 9.61 -19.82
C THR A 170 10.85 10.25 -20.34
N PRO A 171 10.88 11.56 -20.69
CA PRO A 171 9.71 12.25 -21.22
C PRO A 171 9.09 11.54 -22.41
N GLY A 172 7.79 11.41 -22.42
CA GLY A 172 7.02 10.65 -23.42
C GLY A 172 6.79 9.18 -23.08
N SER A 173 7.49 8.63 -22.06
CA SER A 173 7.26 7.26 -21.62
C SER A 173 5.97 7.13 -20.79
N ILE A 174 5.31 5.99 -20.92
CA ILE A 174 4.16 5.59 -20.14
C ILE A 174 4.61 4.57 -19.10
N VAL A 175 4.39 4.90 -17.82
CA VAL A 175 4.74 4.03 -16.70
C VAL A 175 3.47 3.48 -16.07
N LEU A 176 3.35 2.16 -16.04
CA LEU A 176 2.33 1.44 -15.28
C LEU A 176 2.90 1.11 -13.89
N PHE A 177 2.28 1.63 -12.86
CA PHE A 177 2.53 1.25 -11.47
C PHE A 177 1.46 0.26 -11.02
N VAL A 178 1.87 -0.87 -10.43
CA VAL A 178 0.98 -1.88 -9.84
C VAL A 178 1.46 -2.23 -8.45
N THR A 179 0.55 -2.30 -7.49
CA THR A 179 0.84 -2.87 -6.17
C THR A 179 -0.19 -3.94 -5.82
N ILE A 180 0.26 -5.08 -5.31
CA ILE A 180 -0.58 -6.24 -4.99
C ILE A 180 -0.14 -6.81 -3.66
N GLU A 181 -1.10 -6.95 -2.74
CA GLU A 181 -0.84 -7.59 -1.46
C GLU A 181 -1.95 -8.59 -1.12
N LEU A 182 -1.54 -9.79 -0.76
CA LEU A 182 -2.40 -10.90 -0.34
C LEU A 182 -2.04 -11.26 1.10
N CYS A 183 -2.32 -10.33 2.01
CA CYS A 183 -1.91 -10.44 3.41
C CYS A 183 -2.56 -11.62 4.13
N SER A 184 -3.75 -12.05 3.67
CA SER A 184 -4.44 -13.21 4.23
C SER A 184 -3.62 -14.49 4.14
N LEU A 185 -2.78 -14.63 3.12
CA LEU A 185 -1.93 -15.80 2.91
C LEU A 185 -0.73 -15.86 3.87
N THR A 186 -0.48 -14.80 4.63
CA THR A 186 0.57 -14.77 5.66
C THR A 186 0.10 -15.32 7.01
N LEU A 187 -1.18 -15.70 7.14
CA LEU A 187 -1.74 -16.30 8.36
C LEU A 187 -0.91 -17.52 8.79
N ARG A 188 -0.48 -17.51 10.06
CA ARG A 188 0.19 -18.64 10.71
C ARG A 188 -0.76 -19.37 11.62
N THR A 189 -0.66 -20.69 11.64
CA THR A 189 -1.49 -21.59 12.47
C THR A 189 -0.69 -22.30 13.54
N ARG A 190 0.65 -22.12 13.57
CA ARG A 190 1.57 -22.71 14.54
C ARG A 190 2.57 -21.67 15.01
N GLY A 191 3.02 -21.76 16.25
CA GLY A 191 3.95 -20.81 16.86
C GLY A 191 3.37 -19.40 16.98
N THR A 192 2.05 -19.28 17.10
CA THR A 192 1.30 -18.02 17.05
C THR A 192 1.54 -17.17 18.29
N GLY A 193 1.63 -15.86 18.06
CA GLY A 193 1.76 -14.83 19.09
C GLY A 193 0.65 -13.77 18.98
N LYS A 194 0.72 -12.76 19.85
CA LYS A 194 -0.23 -11.64 19.84
C LYS A 194 -0.28 -10.90 18.50
N ALA A 195 0.87 -10.78 17.82
CA ALA A 195 0.95 -10.14 16.51
C ALA A 195 0.14 -10.89 15.46
N ASP A 196 0.09 -12.22 15.50
CA ASP A 196 -0.70 -13.02 14.55
C ASP A 196 -2.21 -12.84 14.74
N ILE A 197 -2.69 -12.77 15.97
CA ILE A 197 -4.11 -12.49 16.25
C ILE A 197 -4.48 -11.08 15.77
N ILE A 198 -3.63 -10.09 16.05
CA ILE A 198 -3.86 -8.71 15.61
C ILE A 198 -3.84 -8.63 14.07
N SER A 199 -2.88 -9.27 13.42
CA SER A 199 -2.78 -9.26 11.94
C SER A 199 -3.98 -9.96 11.31
N THR A 200 -4.44 -11.07 11.87
CA THR A 200 -5.65 -11.77 11.41
C THR A 200 -6.90 -10.91 11.58
N ALA A 201 -6.97 -10.08 12.62
CA ALA A 201 -8.07 -9.15 12.81
C ALA A 201 -8.02 -7.94 11.86
N LEU A 202 -6.82 -7.56 11.34
CA LEU A 202 -6.61 -6.33 10.60
C LEU A 202 -6.48 -6.52 9.08
N PHE A 203 -5.74 -7.55 8.62
CA PHE A 203 -5.30 -7.63 7.24
C PHE A 203 -6.36 -8.17 6.29
N GLY A 204 -6.40 -7.59 5.08
CA GLY A 204 -7.16 -8.02 3.92
C GLY A 204 -6.27 -8.03 2.67
N ASP A 205 -6.85 -8.35 1.52
CA ASP A 205 -6.16 -8.52 0.25
C ASP A 205 -6.66 -7.52 -0.79
N GLY A 206 -5.76 -7.03 -1.64
CA GLY A 206 -6.13 -6.10 -2.69
C GLY A 206 -5.00 -5.74 -3.63
N ALA A 207 -5.35 -5.01 -4.68
CA ALA A 207 -4.44 -4.48 -5.68
C ALA A 207 -4.82 -3.06 -6.09
N GLY A 208 -3.82 -2.25 -6.44
CA GLY A 208 -4.00 -0.93 -7.02
C GLY A 208 -3.06 -0.71 -8.20
N ALA A 209 -3.49 0.05 -9.19
CA ALA A 209 -2.67 0.42 -10.34
C ALA A 209 -2.90 1.86 -10.78
N CYS A 210 -1.83 2.50 -11.24
CA CYS A 210 -1.87 3.85 -11.80
C CYS A 210 -1.10 3.90 -13.11
N ILE A 211 -1.57 4.74 -14.04
CA ILE A 211 -0.81 5.10 -15.23
C ILE A 211 -0.22 6.50 -15.02
N LEU A 212 1.09 6.63 -15.23
CA LEU A 212 1.82 7.89 -15.13
C LEU A 212 2.48 8.25 -16.45
N LYS A 213 2.47 9.54 -16.78
CA LYS A 213 3.08 10.10 -17.98
C LYS A 213 3.57 11.52 -17.70
N VAL A 214 4.60 11.97 -18.41
CA VAL A 214 4.97 13.38 -18.44
C VAL A 214 3.94 14.14 -19.28
N GLY A 215 3.36 15.20 -18.73
CA GLY A 215 2.36 16.04 -19.38
C GLY A 215 1.43 16.68 -18.34
N ASP A 216 0.45 17.39 -18.82
CA ASP A 216 -0.63 18.04 -18.06
C ASP A 216 -1.99 17.34 -18.19
N GLU A 217 -2.04 16.27 -18.99
CA GLU A 217 -3.20 15.40 -19.11
C GLU A 217 -3.29 14.49 -17.89
N GLY A 218 -4.42 14.43 -17.23
CA GLY A 218 -4.61 13.54 -16.08
C GLY A 218 -5.40 14.23 -14.96
N PHE A 219 -5.66 13.51 -13.87
CA PHE A 219 -6.44 14.04 -12.76
C PHE A 219 -5.57 14.64 -11.64
N ALA A 220 -4.28 14.29 -11.58
CA ALA A 220 -3.36 14.77 -10.56
C ALA A 220 -1.90 14.81 -11.06
N GLU A 221 -1.18 15.89 -10.76
CA GLU A 221 0.27 15.98 -10.87
C GLU A 221 0.92 15.32 -9.65
N VAL A 222 1.92 14.47 -9.87
CA VAL A 222 2.85 13.99 -8.84
C VAL A 222 3.99 14.98 -8.72
N SER A 223 3.84 15.98 -7.87
CA SER A 223 4.77 17.12 -7.81
C SER A 223 6.05 16.81 -7.05
N ALA A 224 6.00 15.93 -6.05
CA ALA A 224 7.17 15.48 -5.29
C ALA A 224 6.93 14.16 -4.56
N SER A 225 8.01 13.50 -4.17
CA SER A 225 8.00 12.36 -3.26
C SER A 225 9.18 12.43 -2.30
N ALA A 226 8.98 12.00 -1.07
CA ALA A 226 10.01 11.96 -0.04
C ALA A 226 9.81 10.79 0.92
N GLU A 227 10.90 10.37 1.58
CA GLU A 227 10.89 9.30 2.56
C GLU A 227 11.74 9.71 3.75
N LYS A 228 11.34 9.22 4.93
CA LYS A 228 12.12 9.31 6.15
C LYS A 228 12.12 7.97 6.86
N THR A 229 13.30 7.37 6.98
CA THR A 229 13.53 6.16 7.78
C THR A 229 14.17 6.54 9.11
N TRP A 230 13.63 6.04 10.21
CA TRP A 230 14.18 6.24 11.53
C TRP A 230 15.23 5.18 11.84
N PRO A 231 16.38 5.56 12.43
CA PRO A 231 17.38 4.59 12.85
C PRO A 231 16.88 3.70 13.99
N ASP A 232 17.44 2.51 14.12
CA ASP A 232 17.18 1.55 15.21
C ASP A 232 15.70 1.17 15.41
N THR A 233 14.98 0.95 14.29
CA THR A 233 13.53 0.70 14.28
C THR A 233 13.11 -0.52 13.45
N LEU A 234 14.03 -1.43 13.14
CA LEU A 234 13.76 -2.63 12.33
C LEU A 234 12.78 -3.60 13.00
N ASP A 235 12.66 -3.56 14.33
CA ASP A 235 11.79 -4.39 15.14
C ASP A 235 10.35 -3.85 15.28
N ILE A 236 10.04 -2.71 14.66
CA ILE A 236 8.72 -2.09 14.78
C ILE A 236 7.70 -2.76 13.85
N MET A 237 8.09 -3.04 12.59
CA MET A 237 7.20 -3.62 11.58
C MET A 237 8.00 -4.37 10.53
N GLY A 238 7.51 -5.53 10.11
CA GLY A 238 8.12 -6.31 9.04
C GLY A 238 7.70 -7.76 9.01
N TRP A 239 8.52 -8.55 8.34
CA TRP A 239 8.43 -10.00 8.30
C TRP A 239 9.68 -10.65 8.88
N GLU A 240 9.51 -11.70 9.65
CA GLU A 240 10.54 -12.70 9.90
C GLU A 240 10.31 -13.88 8.97
N ILE A 241 11.38 -14.35 8.32
CA ILE A 241 11.29 -15.51 7.44
C ILE A 241 11.40 -16.78 8.29
N GLU A 242 10.36 -17.55 8.31
CA GLU A 242 10.24 -18.78 9.10
C GLU A 242 9.92 -19.99 8.21
N PRO A 243 10.08 -21.24 8.69
CA PRO A 243 9.76 -22.42 7.90
C PRO A 243 8.29 -22.48 7.40
N GLY A 244 7.36 -21.83 8.13
CA GLY A 244 5.94 -21.72 7.74
C GLY A 244 5.60 -20.55 6.83
N GLY A 245 6.59 -19.73 6.45
CA GLY A 245 6.42 -18.54 5.60
C GLY A 245 6.79 -17.24 6.31
N PHE A 246 6.05 -16.17 6.04
CA PHE A 246 6.28 -14.84 6.60
C PHE A 246 5.67 -14.70 8.00
N GLY A 247 6.50 -14.53 9.00
CA GLY A 247 6.10 -14.21 10.38
C GLY A 247 5.89 -12.72 10.56
N VAL A 248 4.72 -12.30 11.02
CA VAL A 248 4.40 -10.87 11.19
C VAL A 248 5.15 -10.27 12.37
N VAL A 249 5.90 -9.21 12.13
CA VAL A 249 6.41 -8.30 13.15
C VAL A 249 5.52 -7.06 13.18
N LEU A 250 4.77 -6.86 14.26
CA LEU A 250 3.88 -5.72 14.42
C LEU A 250 3.90 -5.23 15.87
N ASN A 251 4.62 -4.15 16.11
CA ASN A 251 4.78 -3.61 17.45
C ASN A 251 3.55 -2.79 17.86
N ARG A 252 3.02 -3.06 19.06
CA ARG A 252 1.89 -2.32 19.64
C ARG A 252 2.16 -0.83 19.84
N ALA A 253 3.43 -0.40 19.80
CA ALA A 253 3.84 1.00 19.96
C ALA A 253 3.64 1.84 18.69
N ILE A 254 3.27 1.27 17.53
CA ILE A 254 3.13 1.98 16.26
C ILE A 254 2.23 3.23 16.37
N PRO A 255 1.02 3.19 16.97
CA PRO A 255 0.20 4.40 17.09
C PRO A 255 0.87 5.51 17.92
N ALA A 256 1.50 5.13 19.04
CA ALA A 256 2.22 6.08 19.87
C ALA A 256 3.48 6.64 19.19
N PHE A 257 4.17 5.84 18.39
CA PHE A 257 5.29 6.28 17.56
C PHE A 257 4.85 7.27 16.50
N ALA A 258 3.79 6.95 15.75
CA ALA A 258 3.20 7.84 14.75
C ALA A 258 2.82 9.19 15.37
N ARG A 259 2.09 9.16 16.50
CA ARG A 259 1.68 10.37 17.21
C ARG A 259 2.85 11.29 17.59
N ARG A 260 3.99 10.71 18.02
CA ARG A 260 5.16 11.49 18.45
C ARG A 260 6.03 12.00 17.32
N ASN A 261 6.14 11.25 16.23
CA ASN A 261 7.19 11.48 15.23
C ASN A 261 6.67 11.99 13.89
N MET A 262 5.38 11.76 13.58
CA MET A 262 4.88 12.00 12.22
C MET A 262 4.87 13.47 11.84
N ARG A 263 4.58 14.39 12.78
CA ARG A 263 4.59 15.83 12.52
C ARG A 263 5.97 16.30 12.07
N ALA A 264 7.01 15.99 12.83
CA ALA A 264 8.38 16.39 12.50
C ALA A 264 8.86 15.76 11.17
N ALA A 265 8.45 14.50 10.91
CA ALA A 265 8.76 13.85 9.64
C ALA A 265 8.07 14.54 8.45
N MET A 266 6.82 14.97 8.60
CA MET A 266 6.11 15.73 7.56
C MET A 266 6.76 17.08 7.31
N ASP A 267 7.10 17.85 8.35
CA ASP A 267 7.78 19.13 8.20
C ASP A 267 9.13 18.97 7.46
N GLU A 268 9.89 17.90 7.75
CA GLU A 268 11.15 17.58 7.07
C GLU A 268 10.93 17.17 5.59
N MET A 269 9.92 16.36 5.29
CA MET A 269 9.66 15.86 3.93
C MET A 269 9.00 16.90 3.02
N LEU A 270 8.18 17.80 3.57
CA LEU A 270 7.50 18.84 2.82
C LEU A 270 8.34 20.13 2.69
N GLY A 271 9.25 20.39 3.63
CA GLY A 271 10.09 21.58 3.66
C GLY A 271 10.84 21.87 2.35
N PRO A 272 11.50 20.90 1.71
CA PRO A 272 12.17 21.10 0.41
C PRO A 272 11.26 21.54 -0.74
N GLN A 273 9.95 21.36 -0.59
CA GLN A 273 8.92 21.78 -1.54
C GLN A 273 8.36 23.18 -1.21
N ASN A 274 8.83 23.83 -0.16
CA ASN A 274 8.25 25.04 0.44
C ASN A 274 6.77 24.85 0.83
N LEU A 275 6.38 23.63 1.17
CA LEU A 275 5.03 23.27 1.60
C LEU A 275 5.03 23.04 3.11
N ARG A 276 4.13 23.70 3.82
CA ARG A 276 3.89 23.49 5.25
C ARG A 276 2.71 22.55 5.45
N VAL A 277 2.70 21.82 6.55
CA VAL A 277 1.62 20.90 6.92
C VAL A 277 0.25 21.59 6.90
N GLU A 278 0.18 22.86 7.36
CA GLU A 278 -1.06 23.65 7.41
C GLU A 278 -1.56 24.11 6.02
N ALA A 279 -0.72 24.02 5.00
CA ALA A 279 -1.07 24.38 3.62
C ALA A 279 -1.47 23.17 2.77
N VAL A 280 -1.55 21.99 3.38
CA VAL A 280 -2.07 20.78 2.75
C VAL A 280 -3.58 20.74 2.91
N ASP A 281 -4.31 20.73 1.79
CA ASP A 281 -5.78 20.70 1.82
C ASP A 281 -6.31 19.34 2.28
N ARG A 282 -5.62 18.23 1.93
CA ARG A 282 -6.00 16.86 2.32
C ARG A 282 -4.78 15.97 2.54
N PHE A 283 -4.67 15.38 3.70
CA PHE A 283 -3.81 14.21 3.90
C PHE A 283 -4.58 12.95 3.52
N ILE A 284 -3.97 12.10 2.70
CA ILE A 284 -4.48 10.80 2.26
C ILE A 284 -3.58 9.76 2.91
N CYS A 285 -4.03 9.23 4.04
CA CYS A 285 -3.20 8.41 4.91
C CYS A 285 -3.48 6.92 4.71
N HIS A 286 -2.44 6.10 4.69
CA HIS A 286 -2.62 4.65 4.80
C HIS A 286 -3.24 4.30 6.17
N PRO A 287 -4.43 3.69 6.24
CA PRO A 287 -5.05 3.32 7.50
C PRO A 287 -4.51 1.98 8.03
N GLY A 288 -3.38 2.00 8.71
CA GLY A 288 -2.76 0.80 9.29
C GLY A 288 -3.62 0.10 10.36
N GLY A 289 -4.67 0.76 10.86
CA GLY A 289 -5.65 0.33 11.84
C GLY A 289 -6.29 1.55 12.50
N ALA A 290 -7.47 1.41 13.15
CA ALA A 290 -8.23 2.52 13.71
C ALA A 290 -7.40 3.45 14.61
N LYS A 291 -6.60 2.88 15.53
CA LYS A 291 -5.73 3.64 16.44
C LYS A 291 -4.59 4.39 15.72
N VAL A 292 -4.15 3.92 14.55
CA VAL A 292 -3.14 4.60 13.72
C VAL A 292 -3.78 5.81 13.05
N VAL A 293 -5.01 5.67 12.55
CA VAL A 293 -5.77 6.79 11.96
C VAL A 293 -5.97 7.90 12.98
N ASP A 294 -6.42 7.57 14.21
CA ASP A 294 -6.56 8.54 15.30
C ASP A 294 -5.22 9.23 15.66
N ALA A 295 -4.12 8.45 15.68
CA ALA A 295 -2.80 8.97 15.97
C ALA A 295 -2.30 9.94 14.88
N LEU A 296 -2.61 9.68 13.61
CA LEU A 296 -2.26 10.55 12.49
C LEU A 296 -3.05 11.85 12.51
N GLU A 297 -4.36 11.83 12.81
CA GLU A 297 -5.14 13.06 13.00
C GLU A 297 -4.52 13.95 14.06
N LEU A 298 -4.17 13.39 15.21
CA LEU A 298 -3.51 14.13 16.29
C LEU A 298 -2.13 14.67 15.89
N ALA A 299 -1.30 13.83 15.25
CA ALA A 299 0.06 14.21 14.85
C ALA A 299 0.09 15.33 13.81
N LEU A 300 -0.85 15.31 12.87
CA LEU A 300 -0.96 16.27 11.77
C LEU A 300 -1.84 17.47 12.11
N SER A 301 -2.33 17.55 13.37
CA SER A 301 -3.23 18.61 13.84
C SER A 301 -4.52 18.72 13.01
N LEU A 302 -5.02 17.58 12.54
CA LEU A 302 -6.27 17.49 11.82
C LEU A 302 -7.45 17.45 12.79
N HIS A 303 -8.63 17.86 12.32
CA HIS A 303 -9.85 17.66 13.08
C HIS A 303 -10.13 16.16 13.22
N GLN A 304 -10.51 15.72 14.41
CA GLN A 304 -10.84 14.30 14.64
C GLN A 304 -12.04 13.89 13.76
N GLY A 305 -11.89 12.78 13.05
CA GLY A 305 -12.89 12.27 12.09
C GLY A 305 -12.67 12.73 10.65
N SER A 306 -11.72 13.65 10.39
CA SER A 306 -11.44 14.15 9.03
C SER A 306 -10.79 13.10 8.10
N LEU A 307 -10.18 12.05 8.66
CA LEU A 307 -9.70 10.89 7.90
C LEU A 307 -10.83 9.85 7.72
N ASP A 308 -11.95 10.28 7.19
CA ASP A 308 -13.19 9.51 7.00
C ASP A 308 -13.08 8.47 5.89
N HIS A 309 -12.44 8.78 4.76
CA HIS A 309 -12.18 7.84 3.66
C HIS A 309 -11.21 6.73 4.09
N GLU A 310 -10.25 7.04 4.96
CA GLU A 310 -9.34 6.09 5.59
C GLU A 310 -10.11 5.09 6.44
N ARG A 311 -11.01 5.59 7.30
CA ARG A 311 -11.89 4.74 8.13
C ARG A 311 -12.86 3.92 7.28
N ALA A 312 -13.44 4.51 6.24
CA ALA A 312 -14.31 3.80 5.31
C ALA A 312 -13.56 2.68 4.57
N THR A 313 -12.34 2.96 4.09
CA THR A 313 -11.50 1.93 3.42
C THR A 313 -11.14 0.81 4.38
N LEU A 314 -10.73 1.14 5.60
CA LEU A 314 -10.42 0.15 6.64
C LEU A 314 -11.65 -0.69 6.99
N ARG A 315 -12.83 -0.08 7.12
CA ARG A 315 -14.10 -0.76 7.41
C ARG A 315 -14.46 -1.79 6.35
N ASP A 316 -14.32 -1.42 5.07
CA ASP A 316 -14.84 -2.20 3.94
C ASP A 316 -13.84 -3.23 3.38
N HIS A 317 -12.53 -3.02 3.63
CA HIS A 317 -11.46 -3.83 3.02
C HIS A 317 -10.42 -4.32 4.02
N GLY A 318 -10.40 -3.82 5.25
CA GLY A 318 -9.29 -4.04 6.17
C GLY A 318 -8.01 -3.32 5.72
N ASN A 319 -6.91 -3.68 6.36
CA ASN A 319 -5.58 -3.21 5.96
C ASN A 319 -5.00 -4.15 4.89
N MET A 320 -5.02 -3.72 3.64
CA MET A 320 -4.44 -4.45 2.49
C MET A 320 -2.95 -4.12 2.27
N SER A 321 -2.23 -3.59 3.29
CA SER A 321 -0.85 -3.15 3.14
C SER A 321 -0.68 -2.07 2.04
N ALA A 322 0.25 -2.21 1.10
CA ALA A 322 0.58 -1.20 0.09
C ALA A 322 -0.61 -0.66 -0.74
N PRO A 323 -1.53 -1.48 -1.28
CA PRO A 323 -2.68 -0.98 -2.04
C PRO A 323 -3.62 -0.07 -1.27
N THR A 324 -3.70 -0.19 0.06
CA THR A 324 -4.72 0.51 0.86
C THR A 324 -4.70 2.03 0.66
N ALA A 325 -3.51 2.63 0.56
CA ALA A 325 -3.38 4.07 0.33
C ALA A 325 -3.98 4.50 -1.03
N LEU A 326 -3.92 3.62 -2.05
CA LEU A 326 -4.52 3.87 -3.37
C LEU A 326 -6.06 3.74 -3.31
N PHE A 327 -6.60 2.83 -2.50
CA PHE A 327 -8.05 2.76 -2.25
C PHE A 327 -8.58 4.02 -1.57
N VAL A 328 -7.82 4.58 -0.61
CA VAL A 328 -8.17 5.85 0.00
C VAL A 328 -8.11 6.99 -1.02
N LEU A 329 -7.05 7.05 -1.84
CA LEU A 329 -6.93 8.04 -2.92
C LEU A 329 -8.09 7.94 -3.91
N ASP A 330 -8.51 6.72 -4.26
CA ASP A 330 -9.63 6.49 -5.18
C ASP A 330 -10.96 7.05 -4.63
N ARG A 331 -11.22 6.88 -3.32
CA ARG A 331 -12.37 7.48 -2.64
C ARG A 331 -12.27 9.02 -2.60
N VAL A 332 -11.12 9.56 -2.23
CA VAL A 332 -10.92 11.02 -2.18
C VAL A 332 -11.10 11.67 -3.55
N ARG A 333 -10.58 11.07 -4.62
CA ARG A 333 -10.75 11.64 -5.97
C ARG A 333 -12.18 11.55 -6.48
N ALA A 334 -12.96 10.53 -6.06
CA ALA A 334 -14.36 10.41 -6.43
C ALA A 334 -15.21 11.59 -5.92
N ASP A 335 -14.82 12.17 -4.77
CA ASP A 335 -15.45 13.37 -4.18
C ASP A 335 -14.79 14.69 -4.64
N ALA A 336 -13.96 14.67 -5.68
CA ALA A 336 -13.09 15.71 -6.21
C ALA A 336 -11.79 15.89 -5.40
N LEU A 337 -10.67 15.51 -6.01
CA LEU A 337 -9.33 15.66 -5.39
C LEU A 337 -9.08 17.13 -5.02
N PRO A 338 -8.75 17.43 -3.74
CA PRO A 338 -8.40 18.79 -3.31
C PRO A 338 -7.16 19.35 -4.04
N PRO A 339 -6.98 20.68 -4.10
CA PRO A 339 -5.90 21.32 -4.86
C PRO A 339 -4.51 20.79 -4.51
N VAL A 340 -4.21 20.65 -3.22
CA VAL A 340 -2.95 20.11 -2.69
C VAL A 340 -3.23 18.97 -1.74
N SER A 341 -2.89 17.76 -2.13
CA SER A 341 -3.06 16.56 -1.32
C SER A 341 -1.72 15.88 -1.05
N VAL A 342 -1.55 15.30 0.14
CA VAL A 342 -0.35 14.52 0.49
C VAL A 342 -0.75 13.10 0.81
N LEU A 343 -0.39 12.18 -0.09
CA LEU A 343 -0.50 10.75 0.13
C LEU A 343 0.63 10.31 1.06
N THR A 344 0.32 9.54 2.11
CA THR A 344 1.33 9.12 3.08
C THR A 344 1.06 7.73 3.66
N ALA A 345 2.13 7.02 3.94
CA ALA A 345 2.09 5.71 4.60
C ALA A 345 3.29 5.52 5.54
N LEU A 346 3.09 4.67 6.54
CA LEU A 346 4.13 4.13 7.39
C LEU A 346 4.38 2.66 7.04
N GLY A 347 5.63 2.26 6.94
CA GLY A 347 6.02 0.90 6.59
C GLY A 347 7.30 0.43 7.29
N PRO A 348 7.74 -0.79 6.98
CA PRO A 348 8.97 -1.36 7.52
C PRO A 348 10.19 -0.47 7.31
N GLY A 349 11.15 -0.56 8.33
CA GLY A 349 12.37 0.17 8.25
C GLY A 349 12.74 0.96 9.51
N PHE A 350 11.93 1.59 10.34
CA PHE A 350 10.55 2.02 10.12
C PHE A 350 10.56 3.29 9.28
N THR A 351 9.69 3.39 8.29
CA THR A 351 9.77 4.46 7.27
C THR A 351 8.42 5.16 7.13
N ALA A 352 8.45 6.50 7.04
CA ALA A 352 7.35 7.29 6.52
C ALA A 352 7.64 7.66 5.05
N SER A 353 6.65 7.50 4.18
CA SER A 353 6.74 7.89 2.78
C SER A 353 5.65 8.90 2.45
N THR A 354 5.96 9.84 1.56
CA THR A 354 5.01 10.84 1.07
C THR A 354 5.08 11.01 -0.45
N VAL A 355 3.92 11.27 -1.04
CA VAL A 355 3.78 11.78 -2.41
C VAL A 355 2.85 12.99 -2.34
N THR A 356 3.34 14.13 -2.84
CA THR A 356 2.53 15.35 -2.97
C THR A 356 1.83 15.34 -4.31
N LEU A 357 0.52 15.43 -4.26
CA LEU A 357 -0.36 15.49 -5.42
C LEU A 357 -0.95 16.90 -5.54
N LYS A 358 -0.96 17.43 -6.77
CA LYS A 358 -1.70 18.65 -7.12
C LYS A 358 -2.80 18.26 -8.09
N ARG A 359 -4.03 18.72 -7.82
CA ARG A 359 -5.11 18.53 -8.78
C ARG A 359 -4.73 19.15 -10.12
N ALA A 360 -4.91 18.41 -11.20
CA ALA A 360 -4.77 18.97 -12.54
C ALA A 360 -5.80 20.09 -12.78
N ALA A 361 -5.39 21.08 -13.58
CA ALA A 361 -6.19 22.27 -13.86
C ALA A 361 -7.43 21.95 -14.70
#